data_9a988f1297dc39b670688e30eb571c11
#
_entry.id   9a988f1297dc39b670688e30eb571c11
#
_cell.length_a   1.000
_cell.length_b   1.000
_cell.length_c   1.000
_cell.angle_alpha   90.00
_cell.angle_beta   90.00
_cell.angle_gamma   90.00
#
_symmetry.space_group_name_H-M   'P 1'
#
loop_
_entity.id
_entity.type
_entity.pdbx_description
1 polymer ?
#
loop_
_entity_poly.entity_id
_entity_poly.type
_entity_poly.pdbx_seq_one_letter_code
_entity_poly.pdbx_strand_id
1 'polypeptide(L)'
;MVKQTMRYIYLSPHLDDAALCAGGFIYDLTRAGRPVEIWNFMCGFPLEGELSPFAQVLHFQWGTTTTEETIRIRRAEDEKAAAIMGAKSVYFDFLDCIYRRGPEGDWLYAEVFVPPHPAEADLPARIAESISARLVRDDVLICQLAVGSHVDHVIVRQAAELLGRSLLYSIDIPYLFNYPHELALKSAGMKEKLYSISEAGLTSWQDASMAYASQISTLFESEQDLRNRFQYYWAEQGGICFWSFE
;
A
#
# COMPACT_ATOMS: atom_id res chain seq x y z
N MET A 1 -32.72 -14.24 -0.03
CA MET A 1 -31.60 -13.47 0.50
C MET A 1 -30.45 -13.62 -0.50
N VAL A 2 -30.01 -12.54 -1.14
CA VAL A 2 -28.82 -12.54 -1.97
C VAL A 2 -27.65 -12.81 -1.02
N LYS A 3 -26.91 -13.92 -1.23
CA LYS A 3 -25.68 -14.17 -0.49
C LYS A 3 -24.75 -13.00 -0.76
N GLN A 4 -24.50 -12.17 0.24
CA GLN A 4 -23.53 -11.07 0.11
C GLN A 4 -22.18 -11.73 -0.20
N THR A 5 -21.62 -11.41 -1.36
CA THR A 5 -20.33 -11.97 -1.78
C THR A 5 -19.24 -11.36 -0.88
N MET A 6 -18.44 -12.20 -0.24
CA MET A 6 -17.31 -11.80 0.60
C MET A 6 -16.39 -10.88 -0.21
N ARG A 7 -16.19 -9.65 0.26
CA ARG A 7 -15.36 -8.63 -0.37
C ARG A 7 -13.98 -8.63 0.30
N TYR A 8 -12.95 -8.50 -0.52
CA TYR A 8 -11.57 -8.30 -0.05
C TYR A 8 -11.25 -6.82 -0.09
N ILE A 9 -10.64 -6.31 0.97
CA ILE A 9 -10.25 -4.91 1.09
C ILE A 9 -8.76 -4.87 1.39
N TYR A 10 -8.00 -4.30 0.46
CA TYR A 10 -6.59 -4.02 0.67
C TYR A 10 -6.42 -2.62 1.25
N LEU A 11 -5.92 -2.53 2.49
CA LEU A 11 -5.62 -1.28 3.18
C LEU A 11 -4.24 -0.80 2.72
N SER A 12 -4.22 0.07 1.74
CA SER A 12 -3.02 0.57 1.05
C SER A 12 -2.56 1.88 1.67
N PRO A 13 -1.39 1.95 2.30
CA PRO A 13 -0.84 3.22 2.76
C PRO A 13 -0.74 4.24 1.62
N HIS A 14 -0.09 3.87 0.54
CA HIS A 14 0.05 4.70 -0.66
C HIS A 14 -0.65 4.06 -1.86
N LEU A 15 -0.69 4.79 -2.96
CA LEU A 15 -1.42 4.40 -4.17
C LEU A 15 -0.86 3.14 -4.85
N ASP A 16 0.45 2.90 -4.79
CA ASP A 16 1.17 1.82 -5.46
C ASP A 16 1.29 0.52 -4.65
N ASP A 17 1.14 0.58 -3.33
CA ASP A 17 1.40 -0.53 -2.41
C ASP A 17 0.61 -1.80 -2.73
N ALA A 18 -0.68 -1.68 -3.00
CA ALA A 18 -1.52 -2.84 -3.28
C ALA A 18 -1.08 -3.58 -4.55
N ALA A 19 -0.70 -2.83 -5.59
CA ALA A 19 -0.20 -3.41 -6.83
C ALA A 19 1.16 -4.05 -6.62
N LEU A 20 2.10 -3.35 -5.96
CA LEU A 20 3.44 -3.86 -5.68
C LEU A 20 3.42 -5.13 -4.81
N CYS A 21 2.59 -5.15 -3.77
CA CYS A 21 2.65 -6.18 -2.73
C CYS A 21 1.70 -7.36 -2.96
N ALA A 22 0.62 -7.18 -3.71
CA ALA A 22 -0.42 -8.20 -3.87
C ALA A 22 -1.09 -8.24 -5.25
N GLY A 23 -0.54 -7.56 -6.27
CA GLY A 23 -1.22 -7.37 -7.56
C GLY A 23 -1.64 -8.67 -8.24
N GLY A 24 -0.80 -9.70 -8.21
CA GLY A 24 -1.13 -11.01 -8.77
C GLY A 24 -2.26 -11.73 -8.03
N PHE A 25 -2.25 -11.65 -6.70
CA PHE A 25 -3.33 -12.20 -5.86
C PHE A 25 -4.65 -11.46 -6.09
N ILE A 26 -4.62 -10.13 -6.16
CA ILE A 26 -5.80 -9.31 -6.44
C ILE A 26 -6.39 -9.69 -7.81
N TYR A 27 -5.55 -9.81 -8.84
CA TYR A 27 -5.98 -10.23 -10.17
C TYR A 27 -6.66 -11.61 -10.14
N ASP A 28 -6.04 -12.61 -9.53
CA ASP A 28 -6.61 -13.97 -9.49
C ASP A 28 -7.93 -14.00 -8.70
N LEU A 29 -8.06 -13.23 -7.61
CA LEU A 29 -9.31 -13.06 -6.88
C LEU A 29 -10.42 -12.47 -7.76
N THR A 30 -10.13 -11.38 -8.47
CA THR A 30 -11.13 -10.69 -9.31
C THR A 30 -11.55 -11.56 -10.49
N ARG A 31 -10.62 -12.31 -11.09
CA ARG A 31 -10.92 -13.29 -12.14
C ARG A 31 -11.75 -14.46 -11.64
N ALA A 32 -11.61 -14.82 -10.36
CA ALA A 32 -12.47 -15.79 -9.69
C ALA A 32 -13.84 -15.22 -9.23
N GLY A 33 -14.16 -13.99 -9.64
CA GLY A 33 -15.43 -13.31 -9.30
C GLY A 33 -15.51 -12.83 -7.85
N ARG A 34 -14.39 -12.66 -7.17
CA ARG A 34 -14.32 -12.09 -5.83
C ARG A 34 -14.12 -10.58 -5.93
N PRO A 35 -15.02 -9.74 -5.38
CA PRO A 35 -14.84 -8.29 -5.39
C PRO A 35 -13.64 -7.91 -4.53
N VAL A 36 -12.77 -7.06 -5.09
CA VAL A 36 -11.61 -6.48 -4.39
C VAL A 36 -11.70 -4.96 -4.46
N GLU A 37 -11.56 -4.32 -3.31
CA GLU A 37 -11.37 -2.87 -3.22
C GLU A 37 -9.98 -2.56 -2.66
N ILE A 38 -9.32 -1.58 -3.24
CA ILE A 38 -8.04 -1.01 -2.76
C ILE A 38 -8.38 0.30 -2.08
N TRP A 39 -8.16 0.38 -0.79
CA TRP A 39 -8.43 1.55 0.03
C TRP A 39 -7.13 2.30 0.26
N ASN A 40 -6.91 3.36 -0.52
CA ASN A 40 -5.71 4.19 -0.49
C ASN A 40 -5.87 5.31 0.55
N PHE A 41 -4.98 5.36 1.54
CA PHE A 41 -5.11 6.28 2.67
C PHE A 41 -4.36 7.60 2.46
N MET A 42 -3.05 7.56 2.24
CA MET A 42 -2.17 8.73 2.20
C MET A 42 -2.11 9.33 0.79
N CYS A 43 -3.28 9.76 0.31
CA CYS A 43 -3.45 10.29 -1.04
C CYS A 43 -4.35 11.55 -1.09
N GLY A 44 -4.52 12.20 0.07
CA GLY A 44 -5.25 13.45 0.21
C GLY A 44 -4.50 14.64 -0.40
N PHE A 45 -5.24 15.67 -0.77
CA PHE A 45 -4.69 16.92 -1.29
C PHE A 45 -4.32 17.84 -0.13
N PRO A 46 -3.02 18.16 0.08
CA PRO A 46 -2.66 19.16 1.07
C PRO A 46 -3.14 20.55 0.63
N LEU A 47 -3.32 21.43 1.61
CA LEU A 47 -3.55 22.84 1.32
C LEU A 47 -2.39 23.41 0.49
N GLU A 48 -2.70 24.32 -0.42
CA GLU A 48 -1.67 25.03 -1.17
C GLU A 48 -0.68 25.73 -0.21
N GLY A 49 0.60 25.66 -0.54
CA GLY A 49 1.63 26.26 0.28
C GLY A 49 3.03 25.75 -0.10
N GLU A 50 3.99 26.10 0.74
CA GLU A 50 5.37 25.66 0.56
C GLU A 50 5.50 24.14 0.80
N LEU A 51 6.31 23.51 -0.03
CA LEU A 51 6.74 22.12 0.14
C LEU A 51 7.93 22.05 1.11
N SER A 52 8.00 20.98 1.91
CA SER A 52 9.21 20.68 2.64
C SER A 52 10.39 20.46 1.67
N PRO A 53 11.65 20.73 2.09
CA PRO A 53 12.79 20.38 1.26
C PRO A 53 12.79 18.91 0.83
N PHE A 54 12.32 18.02 1.68
CA PHE A 54 12.18 16.60 1.39
C PHE A 54 11.12 16.33 0.29
N ALA A 55 9.94 16.93 0.42
CA ALA A 55 8.89 16.81 -0.61
C ALA A 55 9.34 17.38 -1.96
N GLN A 56 10.10 18.49 -1.96
CA GLN A 56 10.65 19.06 -3.20
C GLN A 56 11.59 18.07 -3.92
N VAL A 57 12.46 17.37 -3.18
CA VAL A 57 13.33 16.35 -3.75
C VAL A 57 12.53 15.21 -4.38
N LEU A 58 11.50 14.71 -3.69
CA LEU A 58 10.66 13.64 -4.20
C LEU A 58 9.85 14.09 -5.42
N HIS A 59 9.26 15.30 -5.40
CA HIS A 59 8.56 15.85 -6.56
C HIS A 59 9.48 15.94 -7.79
N PHE A 60 10.72 16.39 -7.59
CA PHE A 60 11.71 16.43 -8.66
C PHE A 60 11.99 15.03 -9.23
N GLN A 61 12.14 14.02 -8.38
CA GLN A 61 12.34 12.63 -8.81
C GLN A 61 11.14 12.06 -9.55
N TRP A 62 9.92 12.45 -9.15
CA TRP A 62 8.67 12.02 -9.79
C TRP A 62 8.31 12.85 -11.04
N GLY A 63 9.10 13.86 -11.38
CA GLY A 63 8.87 14.72 -12.54
C GLY A 63 7.67 15.65 -12.38
N THR A 64 7.30 16.02 -11.15
CA THR A 64 6.17 16.88 -10.83
C THR A 64 6.63 18.18 -10.17
N THR A 65 5.78 19.21 -10.20
CA THR A 65 6.11 20.54 -9.69
C THR A 65 5.20 21.03 -8.57
N THR A 66 3.98 20.49 -8.52
CA THR A 66 2.98 20.86 -7.51
C THR A 66 2.39 19.63 -6.83
N THR A 67 1.88 19.80 -5.61
CA THR A 67 1.18 18.73 -4.88
C THR A 67 -0.05 18.23 -5.63
N GLU A 68 -0.83 19.14 -6.20
CA GLU A 68 -2.03 18.80 -6.96
C GLU A 68 -1.68 17.94 -8.18
N GLU A 69 -0.67 18.34 -8.96
CA GLU A 69 -0.16 17.58 -10.11
C GLU A 69 0.28 16.20 -9.70
N THR A 70 1.12 16.09 -8.65
CA THR A 70 1.62 14.83 -8.11
C THR A 70 0.48 13.87 -7.76
N ILE A 71 -0.48 14.33 -6.96
CA ILE A 71 -1.58 13.48 -6.51
C ILE A 71 -2.49 13.08 -7.67
N ARG A 72 -2.78 13.99 -8.62
CA ARG A 72 -3.58 13.68 -9.81
C ARG A 72 -2.91 12.64 -10.69
N ILE A 73 -1.60 12.77 -10.95
CA ILE A 73 -0.83 11.79 -11.73
C ILE A 73 -0.87 10.44 -11.03
N ARG A 74 -0.51 10.37 -9.75
CA ARG A 74 -0.48 9.11 -9.00
C ARG A 74 -1.86 8.46 -8.88
N ARG A 75 -2.95 9.23 -8.73
CA ARG A 75 -4.32 8.66 -8.76
C ARG A 75 -4.70 8.12 -10.14
N ALA A 76 -4.29 8.78 -11.23
CA ALA A 76 -4.53 8.26 -12.58
C ALA A 76 -3.73 6.97 -12.85
N GLU A 77 -2.52 6.87 -12.33
CA GLU A 77 -1.72 5.63 -12.35
C GLU A 77 -2.39 4.52 -11.55
N ASP A 78 -2.93 4.81 -10.37
CA ASP A 78 -3.67 3.87 -9.52
C ASP A 78 -4.96 3.36 -10.20
N GLU A 79 -5.74 4.24 -10.82
CA GLU A 79 -6.93 3.85 -11.58
C GLU A 79 -6.58 2.87 -12.72
N LYS A 80 -5.47 3.12 -13.41
CA LYS A 80 -4.96 2.23 -14.46
C LYS A 80 -4.51 0.89 -13.89
N ALA A 81 -3.76 0.89 -12.78
CA ALA A 81 -3.32 -0.32 -12.10
C ALA A 81 -4.51 -1.15 -11.59
N ALA A 82 -5.47 -0.50 -10.94
CA ALA A 82 -6.70 -1.15 -10.47
C ALA A 82 -7.50 -1.77 -11.61
N ALA A 83 -7.61 -1.10 -12.76
CA ALA A 83 -8.27 -1.65 -13.96
C ALA A 83 -7.58 -2.90 -14.49
N ILE A 84 -6.23 -2.94 -14.51
CA ILE A 84 -5.44 -4.12 -14.89
C ILE A 84 -5.75 -5.30 -13.95
N MET A 85 -5.80 -5.06 -12.65
CA MET A 85 -6.10 -6.08 -11.64
C MET A 85 -7.59 -6.43 -11.53
N GLY A 86 -8.49 -5.67 -12.17
CA GLY A 86 -9.93 -5.82 -12.04
C GLY A 86 -10.50 -5.40 -10.68
N ALA A 87 -9.74 -4.62 -9.92
CA ALA A 87 -10.10 -4.09 -8.61
C ALA A 87 -10.74 -2.70 -8.71
N LYS A 88 -11.25 -2.20 -7.57
CA LYS A 88 -11.81 -0.85 -7.45
C LYS A 88 -11.00 -0.05 -6.44
N SER A 89 -10.49 1.10 -6.83
CA SER A 89 -9.85 2.05 -5.93
C SER A 89 -10.86 2.88 -5.15
N VAL A 90 -10.54 3.10 -3.88
CA VAL A 90 -11.25 4.01 -2.97
C VAL A 90 -10.21 4.91 -2.32
N TYR A 91 -10.41 6.23 -2.38
CA TYR A 91 -9.45 7.20 -1.86
C TYR A 91 -9.95 7.79 -0.55
N PHE A 92 -9.05 7.83 0.43
CA PHE A 92 -9.22 8.58 1.68
C PHE A 92 -8.43 9.87 1.60
N ASP A 93 -8.73 10.81 2.49
CA ASP A 93 -8.19 12.17 2.40
C ASP A 93 -7.17 12.44 3.51
N PHE A 94 -6.32 11.43 3.81
CA PHE A 94 -5.18 11.61 4.68
C PHE A 94 -3.95 12.02 3.86
N LEU A 95 -3.11 12.87 4.43
CA LEU A 95 -1.91 13.35 3.77
C LEU A 95 -0.77 12.34 3.88
N ASP A 96 -0.01 12.19 2.80
CA ASP A 96 1.30 11.54 2.81
C ASP A 96 2.23 12.23 3.83
N CYS A 97 3.10 11.48 4.48
CA CYS A 97 4.01 11.99 5.52
C CYS A 97 4.84 13.19 5.06
N ILE A 98 5.19 13.24 3.78
CA ILE A 98 6.00 14.32 3.19
C ILE A 98 5.30 15.69 3.21
N TYR A 99 3.98 15.71 3.42
CA TYR A 99 3.15 16.93 3.47
C TYR A 99 2.65 17.27 4.86
N ARG A 100 2.93 16.44 5.87
CA ARG A 100 2.37 16.64 7.20
C ARG A 100 3.16 17.63 8.03
N ARG A 101 2.41 18.50 8.73
CA ARG A 101 2.94 19.54 9.60
C ARG A 101 2.49 19.33 11.04
N GLY A 102 3.34 19.72 11.96
CA GLY A 102 3.04 19.81 13.38
C GLY A 102 2.11 20.99 13.73
N PRO A 103 1.66 21.04 14.98
CA PRO A 103 0.79 22.14 15.47
C PRO A 103 1.41 23.54 15.32
N GLU A 104 2.72 23.63 15.33
CA GLU A 104 3.48 24.88 15.17
C GLU A 104 3.78 25.22 13.71
N GLY A 105 3.33 24.37 12.76
CA GLY A 105 3.53 24.54 11.33
C GLY A 105 4.84 23.99 10.79
N ASP A 106 5.66 23.39 11.63
CA ASP A 106 6.91 22.68 11.28
C ASP A 106 6.62 21.38 10.52
N TRP A 107 7.54 20.99 9.65
CA TRP A 107 7.45 19.70 8.95
C TRP A 107 7.77 18.55 9.89
N LEU A 108 6.89 17.55 9.97
CA LEU A 108 7.07 16.42 10.87
C LEU A 108 8.15 15.44 10.38
N TYR A 109 8.36 15.35 9.08
CA TYR A 109 9.22 14.33 8.47
C TYR A 109 10.20 14.91 7.46
N ALA A 110 11.47 14.55 7.62
CA ALA A 110 12.55 14.81 6.66
C ALA A 110 13.01 13.52 5.95
N GLU A 111 12.46 12.38 6.35
CA GLU A 111 12.68 11.05 5.79
C GLU A 111 11.50 10.14 6.14
N VAL A 112 11.38 8.99 5.48
CA VAL A 112 10.20 8.13 5.63
C VAL A 112 10.41 6.91 6.54
N PHE A 113 11.66 6.48 6.74
CA PHE A 113 11.99 5.29 7.56
C PHE A 113 12.26 5.66 9.01
N VAL A 114 11.26 6.28 9.64
CA VAL A 114 11.30 6.77 11.01
C VAL A 114 10.04 6.36 11.77
N PRO A 115 10.09 6.32 13.11
CA PRO A 115 8.90 6.10 13.90
C PRO A 115 7.85 7.20 13.68
N PRO A 116 6.54 6.90 13.86
CA PRO A 116 5.50 7.92 13.86
C PRO A 116 5.80 9.05 14.86
N HIS A 117 5.62 10.30 14.41
CA HIS A 117 5.87 11.47 15.25
C HIS A 117 4.82 11.56 16.37
N PRO A 118 5.20 11.94 17.62
CA PRO A 118 4.26 12.04 18.73
C PRO A 118 3.06 12.97 18.49
N ALA A 119 3.22 14.02 17.66
CA ALA A 119 2.13 14.91 17.27
C ALA A 119 1.02 14.23 16.45
N GLU A 120 1.24 13.00 15.98
CA GLU A 120 0.28 12.21 15.18
C GLU A 120 -0.23 10.98 15.95
N ALA A 121 -0.11 10.97 17.28
CA ALA A 121 -0.52 9.82 18.10
C ALA A 121 -2.01 9.43 17.92
N ASP A 122 -2.87 10.36 17.48
CA ASP A 122 -4.28 10.13 17.17
C ASP A 122 -4.55 9.64 15.74
N LEU A 123 -3.59 9.78 14.81
CA LEU A 123 -3.80 9.47 13.39
C LEU A 123 -4.21 8.02 13.15
N PRO A 124 -3.62 6.98 13.78
CA PRO A 124 -4.10 5.61 13.64
C PRO A 124 -5.56 5.43 14.03
N ALA A 125 -6.01 6.08 15.12
CA ALA A 125 -7.40 5.99 15.56
C ALA A 125 -8.37 6.65 14.57
N ARG A 126 -8.02 7.79 14.00
CA ARG A 126 -8.82 8.50 12.97
C ARG A 126 -8.92 7.67 11.68
N ILE A 127 -7.85 7.02 11.28
CA ILE A 127 -7.87 6.09 10.13
C ILE A 127 -8.76 4.89 10.44
N ALA A 128 -8.62 4.27 11.62
CA ALA A 128 -9.46 3.15 12.04
C ALA A 128 -10.95 3.50 12.06
N GLU A 129 -11.33 4.69 12.53
CA GLU A 129 -12.70 5.19 12.48
C GLU A 129 -13.20 5.30 11.03
N SER A 130 -12.39 5.87 10.14
CA SER A 130 -12.72 6.02 8.71
C SER A 130 -12.88 4.66 8.01
N ILE A 131 -12.09 3.65 8.37
CA ILE A 131 -12.23 2.27 7.92
C ILE A 131 -13.53 1.68 8.45
N SER A 132 -13.76 1.75 9.77
CA SER A 132 -14.92 1.17 10.44
C SER A 132 -16.25 1.66 9.87
N ALA A 133 -16.33 2.94 9.49
CA ALA A 133 -17.52 3.56 8.90
C ALA A 133 -17.96 2.93 7.56
N ARG A 134 -17.08 2.18 6.89
CA ARG A 134 -17.30 1.62 5.55
C ARG A 134 -17.26 0.09 5.51
N LEU A 135 -16.83 -0.56 6.59
CA LEU A 135 -16.72 -2.00 6.68
C LEU A 135 -18.07 -2.66 6.86
N VAL A 136 -18.23 -3.83 6.23
CA VAL A 136 -19.29 -4.76 6.54
C VAL A 136 -18.73 -6.02 7.22
N ARG A 137 -19.64 -6.82 7.81
CA ARG A 137 -19.25 -7.94 8.68
C ARG A 137 -18.32 -8.94 8.02
N ASP A 138 -18.59 -9.29 6.77
CA ASP A 138 -17.92 -10.39 6.06
C ASP A 138 -16.75 -9.93 5.19
N ASP A 139 -16.30 -8.67 5.33
CA ASP A 139 -15.12 -8.15 4.64
C ASP A 139 -13.85 -8.83 5.14
N VAL A 140 -12.98 -9.23 4.21
CA VAL A 140 -11.64 -9.74 4.47
C VAL A 140 -10.66 -8.58 4.32
N LEU A 141 -9.93 -8.27 5.40
CA LEU A 141 -8.99 -7.17 5.42
C LEU A 141 -7.57 -7.65 5.16
N ILE A 142 -6.87 -6.96 4.27
CA ILE A 142 -5.47 -7.15 3.97
C ILE A 142 -4.73 -5.87 4.35
N CYS A 143 -3.62 -5.99 5.08
CA CYS A 143 -2.77 -4.89 5.52
C CYS A 143 -1.31 -5.28 5.33
N GLN A 144 -0.41 -4.33 5.16
CA GLN A 144 1.02 -4.61 5.06
C GLN A 144 1.64 -4.92 6.43
N LEU A 145 2.73 -5.72 6.43
CA LEU A 145 3.56 -6.00 7.61
C LEU A 145 4.38 -4.79 8.07
N ALA A 146 4.49 -3.75 7.26
CA ALA A 146 5.38 -2.60 7.45
C ALA A 146 6.86 -3.01 7.56
N VAL A 147 7.32 -3.94 6.71
CA VAL A 147 8.74 -4.24 6.52
C VAL A 147 9.42 -2.97 5.98
N GLY A 148 10.63 -2.65 6.47
CA GLY A 148 11.31 -1.40 6.17
C GLY A 148 10.86 -0.22 7.06
N SER A 149 9.75 -0.37 7.79
CA SER A 149 9.29 0.61 8.78
C SER A 149 9.02 2.01 8.20
N HIS A 150 8.52 2.08 6.95
CA HIS A 150 8.00 3.35 6.43
C HIS A 150 6.89 3.89 7.36
N VAL A 151 6.99 5.15 7.77
CA VAL A 151 6.11 5.73 8.79
C VAL A 151 4.62 5.55 8.48
N ASP A 152 4.21 5.76 7.24
CA ASP A 152 2.81 5.63 6.82
C ASP A 152 2.33 4.17 6.85
N HIS A 153 3.18 3.21 6.47
CA HIS A 153 2.88 1.79 6.60
C HIS A 153 2.68 1.38 8.05
N VAL A 154 3.52 1.88 8.95
CA VAL A 154 3.39 1.66 10.40
C VAL A 154 2.06 2.22 10.92
N ILE A 155 1.70 3.46 10.53
CA ILE A 155 0.47 4.13 10.95
C ILE A 155 -0.78 3.38 10.44
N VAL A 156 -0.81 2.99 9.16
CA VAL A 156 -1.95 2.25 8.59
C VAL A 156 -2.06 0.85 9.19
N ARG A 157 -0.94 0.15 9.44
CA ARG A 157 -0.94 -1.11 10.18
C ARG A 157 -1.52 -0.94 11.59
N GLN A 158 -1.07 0.05 12.35
CA GLN A 158 -1.62 0.35 13.68
C GLN A 158 -3.14 0.62 13.61
N ALA A 159 -3.59 1.38 12.62
CA ALA A 159 -5.01 1.63 12.41
C ALA A 159 -5.80 0.34 12.12
N ALA A 160 -5.26 -0.53 11.28
CA ALA A 160 -5.89 -1.82 10.98
C ALA A 160 -5.99 -2.72 12.23
N GLU A 161 -4.94 -2.76 13.04
CA GLU A 161 -4.92 -3.54 14.29
C GLU A 161 -5.93 -3.01 15.34
N LEU A 162 -6.18 -1.69 15.39
CA LEU A 162 -7.20 -1.08 16.26
C LEU A 162 -8.63 -1.52 15.93
N LEU A 163 -8.89 -2.05 14.72
CA LEU A 163 -10.22 -2.55 14.34
C LEU A 163 -10.64 -3.79 15.13
N GLY A 164 -9.70 -4.51 15.77
CA GLY A 164 -9.96 -5.76 16.50
C GLY A 164 -10.54 -6.87 15.62
N ARG A 165 -10.25 -6.85 14.32
CA ARG A 165 -10.70 -7.84 13.34
C ARG A 165 -9.53 -8.70 12.87
N SER A 166 -9.85 -9.89 12.35
CA SER A 166 -8.84 -10.74 11.68
C SER A 166 -8.28 -10.01 10.46
N LEU A 167 -6.95 -9.99 10.35
CA LEU A 167 -6.20 -9.38 9.28
C LEU A 167 -5.35 -10.43 8.56
N LEU A 168 -5.25 -10.30 7.25
CA LEU A 168 -4.19 -10.91 6.46
C LEU A 168 -3.09 -9.86 6.26
N TYR A 169 -1.88 -10.18 6.65
CA TYR A 169 -0.75 -9.25 6.47
C TYR A 169 0.04 -9.65 5.24
N SER A 170 0.18 -8.71 4.30
CA SER A 170 1.02 -8.86 3.11
C SER A 170 2.44 -8.39 3.35
N ILE A 171 3.34 -8.84 2.49
CA ILE A 171 4.70 -8.28 2.41
C ILE A 171 4.67 -6.83 1.93
N ASP A 172 5.80 -6.14 2.13
CA ASP A 172 6.03 -4.77 1.64
C ASP A 172 7.11 -4.81 0.54
N ILE A 173 6.71 -4.85 -0.73
CA ILE A 173 7.63 -4.75 -1.87
C ILE A 173 7.73 -3.27 -2.30
N PRO A 174 8.92 -2.73 -2.54
CA PRO A 174 10.21 -3.44 -2.64
C PRO A 174 10.99 -3.58 -1.33
N TYR A 175 10.47 -3.13 -0.20
CA TYR A 175 11.21 -3.08 1.07
C TYR A 175 11.66 -4.46 1.54
N LEU A 176 10.88 -5.52 1.29
CA LEU A 176 11.30 -6.89 1.58
C LEU A 176 12.65 -7.25 0.93
N PHE A 177 12.88 -6.76 -0.29
CA PHE A 177 14.14 -7.04 -1.01
C PHE A 177 15.34 -6.34 -0.38
N ASN A 178 15.10 -5.19 0.26
CA ASN A 178 16.14 -4.38 0.88
C ASN A 178 16.35 -4.71 2.36
N TYR A 179 15.28 -5.12 3.06
CA TYR A 179 15.26 -5.38 4.50
C TYR A 179 14.69 -6.78 4.84
N PRO A 180 15.18 -7.88 4.19
CA PRO A 180 14.61 -9.22 4.38
C PRO A 180 14.73 -9.72 5.83
N HIS A 181 15.70 -9.22 6.59
CA HIS A 181 15.92 -9.56 7.99
C HIS A 181 14.80 -9.07 8.93
N GLU A 182 14.01 -8.06 8.52
CA GLU A 182 12.90 -7.55 9.31
C GLU A 182 11.66 -8.46 9.24
N LEU A 183 11.52 -9.29 8.20
CA LEU A 183 10.33 -10.11 7.99
C LEU A 183 9.99 -10.96 9.21
N ALA A 184 10.97 -11.68 9.75
CA ALA A 184 10.76 -12.55 10.91
C ALA A 184 10.31 -11.77 12.16
N LEU A 185 10.79 -10.54 12.34
CA LEU A 185 10.40 -9.67 13.44
C LEU A 185 8.97 -9.14 13.25
N LYS A 186 8.65 -8.68 12.04
CA LYS A 186 7.35 -8.08 11.71
C LYS A 186 6.21 -9.09 11.68
N SER A 187 6.50 -10.37 11.38
CA SER A 187 5.55 -11.49 11.37
C SER A 187 5.61 -12.38 12.61
N ALA A 188 6.31 -11.95 13.67
CA ALA A 188 6.48 -12.75 14.89
C ALA A 188 5.14 -13.16 15.50
N GLY A 189 4.97 -14.46 15.78
CA GLY A 189 3.75 -15.02 16.35
C GLY A 189 2.61 -15.23 15.36
N MET A 190 2.80 -14.90 14.09
CA MET A 190 1.81 -15.14 13.02
C MET A 190 2.06 -16.46 12.31
N LYS A 191 1.00 -17.00 11.71
CA LYS A 191 1.08 -18.13 10.79
C LYS A 191 1.17 -17.62 9.36
N GLU A 192 2.11 -18.19 8.63
CA GLU A 192 2.28 -17.94 7.20
C GLU A 192 1.34 -18.82 6.38
N LYS A 193 0.77 -18.24 5.33
CA LYS A 193 -0.01 -18.96 4.34
C LYS A 193 0.34 -18.49 2.94
N LEU A 194 0.79 -19.44 2.12
CA LEU A 194 1.06 -19.22 0.71
C LEU A 194 -0.25 -19.25 -0.11
N TYR A 195 -0.43 -18.28 -0.97
CA TYR A 195 -1.47 -18.22 -2.00
C TYR A 195 -0.81 -18.30 -3.37
N SER A 196 -1.06 -19.39 -4.09
CA SER A 196 -0.54 -19.56 -5.44
C SER A 196 -1.04 -18.46 -6.37
N ILE A 197 -0.15 -17.97 -7.21
CA ILE A 197 -0.44 -16.96 -8.24
C ILE A 197 -0.28 -17.59 -9.61
N SER A 198 -1.31 -17.42 -10.47
CA SER A 198 -1.26 -17.90 -11.85
C SER A 198 -0.21 -17.14 -12.69
N GLU A 199 0.22 -17.71 -13.82
CA GLU A 199 1.09 -17.00 -14.77
C GLU A 199 0.44 -15.71 -15.28
N ALA A 200 -0.88 -15.70 -15.50
CA ALA A 200 -1.63 -14.51 -15.84
C ALA A 200 -1.66 -13.51 -14.67
N GLY A 201 -1.74 -14.00 -13.43
CA GLY A 201 -1.62 -13.20 -12.22
C GLY A 201 -0.24 -12.56 -12.10
N LEU A 202 0.84 -13.30 -12.37
CA LEU A 202 2.19 -12.73 -12.40
C LEU A 202 2.32 -11.62 -13.45
N THR A 203 1.83 -11.86 -14.67
CA THR A 203 1.84 -10.85 -15.74
C THR A 203 1.07 -9.60 -15.33
N SER A 204 -0.14 -9.78 -14.77
CA SER A 204 -0.95 -8.68 -14.27
C SER A 204 -0.27 -7.93 -13.13
N TRP A 205 0.41 -8.65 -12.22
CA TRP A 205 1.18 -8.07 -11.14
C TRP A 205 2.27 -7.12 -11.65
N GLN A 206 3.06 -7.61 -12.61
CA GLN A 206 4.10 -6.80 -13.25
C GLN A 206 3.50 -5.58 -13.97
N ASP A 207 2.44 -5.76 -14.76
CA ASP A 207 1.84 -4.70 -15.55
C ASP A 207 1.12 -3.65 -14.69
N ALA A 208 0.44 -4.07 -13.61
CA ALA A 208 -0.19 -3.16 -12.67
C ALA A 208 0.85 -2.32 -11.91
N SER A 209 1.95 -2.94 -11.47
CA SER A 209 3.06 -2.22 -10.83
C SER A 209 3.73 -1.23 -11.79
N MET A 210 3.88 -1.61 -13.06
CA MET A 210 4.42 -0.74 -14.11
C MET A 210 3.52 0.45 -14.45
N ALA A 211 2.23 0.41 -14.11
CA ALA A 211 1.33 1.53 -14.33
C ALA A 211 1.70 2.77 -13.52
N TYR A 212 2.46 2.62 -12.42
CA TYR A 212 2.97 3.70 -11.59
C TYR A 212 4.29 4.26 -12.11
N ALA A 213 4.29 4.73 -13.36
CA ALA A 213 5.48 5.19 -14.07
C ALA A 213 6.26 6.27 -13.30
N SER A 214 5.56 7.14 -12.56
CA SER A 214 6.18 8.16 -11.73
C SER A 214 7.01 7.59 -10.57
N GLN A 215 6.74 6.34 -10.13
CA GLN A 215 7.35 5.73 -8.95
C GLN A 215 8.48 4.74 -9.30
N ILE A 216 8.47 4.17 -10.51
CA ILE A 216 9.39 3.08 -10.88
C ILE A 216 10.85 3.46 -10.67
N SER A 217 11.28 4.65 -11.11
CA SER A 217 12.67 5.09 -11.02
C SER A 217 13.16 5.33 -9.57
N THR A 218 12.26 5.47 -8.62
CA THR A 218 12.59 5.63 -7.19
C THR A 218 12.58 4.31 -6.44
N LEU A 219 11.85 3.31 -6.94
CA LEU A 219 11.67 2.02 -6.27
C LEU A 219 12.51 0.89 -6.88
N PHE A 220 12.83 0.97 -8.17
CA PHE A 220 13.56 -0.05 -8.93
C PHE A 220 14.59 0.61 -9.84
N GLU A 221 15.64 -0.14 -10.20
CA GLU A 221 16.67 0.35 -11.12
C GLU A 221 16.13 0.57 -12.55
N SER A 222 15.12 -0.20 -12.94
CA SER A 222 14.44 -0.12 -14.24
C SER A 222 13.15 -0.94 -14.23
N GLU A 223 12.32 -0.76 -15.27
CA GLU A 223 11.16 -1.61 -15.54
C GLU A 223 11.54 -3.10 -15.64
N GLN A 224 12.68 -3.40 -16.25
CA GLN A 224 13.16 -4.77 -16.38
C GLN A 224 13.60 -5.34 -15.02
N ASP A 225 14.19 -4.53 -14.15
CA ASP A 225 14.55 -4.93 -12.78
C ASP A 225 13.29 -5.30 -11.99
N LEU A 226 12.23 -4.49 -12.03
CA LEU A 226 10.94 -4.82 -11.42
C LEU A 226 10.43 -6.18 -11.90
N ARG A 227 10.35 -6.38 -13.24
CA ARG A 227 9.86 -7.64 -13.82
C ARG A 227 10.69 -8.84 -13.39
N ASN A 228 12.01 -8.68 -13.38
CA ASN A 228 12.93 -9.75 -12.99
C ASN A 228 12.77 -10.10 -11.50
N ARG A 229 12.67 -9.10 -10.61
CA ARG A 229 12.49 -9.34 -9.16
C ARG A 229 11.15 -10.03 -8.87
N PHE A 230 10.07 -9.62 -9.54
CA PHE A 230 8.77 -10.26 -9.37
C PHE A 230 8.75 -11.69 -9.93
N GLN A 231 9.34 -11.90 -11.10
CA GLN A 231 9.50 -13.24 -11.69
C GLN A 231 10.32 -14.14 -10.77
N TYR A 232 11.43 -13.65 -10.23
CA TYR A 232 12.27 -14.39 -9.31
C TYR A 232 11.52 -14.75 -8.01
N TYR A 233 10.90 -13.75 -7.39
CA TYR A 233 10.11 -13.96 -6.17
C TYR A 233 9.00 -15.02 -6.40
N TRP A 234 8.27 -14.89 -7.50
CA TRP A 234 7.21 -15.84 -7.85
C TRP A 234 7.74 -17.25 -8.10
N ALA A 235 8.87 -17.38 -8.80
CA ALA A 235 9.49 -18.68 -9.09
C ALA A 235 9.97 -19.36 -7.82
N GLU A 236 10.53 -18.62 -6.87
CA GLU A 236 11.02 -19.15 -5.59
C GLU A 236 9.88 -19.53 -4.64
N GLN A 237 8.83 -18.71 -4.57
CA GLN A 237 7.73 -18.90 -3.61
C GLN A 237 6.55 -19.67 -4.18
N GLY A 238 6.34 -19.67 -5.49
CA GLY A 238 5.15 -20.21 -6.14
C GLY A 238 3.88 -19.37 -5.95
N GLY A 239 4.00 -18.14 -5.43
CA GLY A 239 2.88 -17.27 -5.12
C GLY A 239 3.23 -16.09 -4.21
N ILE A 240 2.24 -15.64 -3.44
CA ILE A 240 2.39 -14.59 -2.44
C ILE A 240 2.05 -15.15 -1.06
N CYS A 241 2.92 -14.90 -0.08
CA CYS A 241 2.66 -15.25 1.30
C CYS A 241 1.89 -14.13 2.02
N PHE A 242 0.94 -14.53 2.83
CA PHE A 242 0.27 -13.69 3.81
C PHE A 242 0.45 -14.29 5.20
N TRP A 243 0.42 -13.44 6.20
CA TRP A 243 0.53 -13.82 7.61
C TRP A 243 -0.75 -13.45 8.35
N SER A 244 -1.09 -14.19 9.38
CA SER A 244 -2.24 -13.87 10.25
C SER A 244 -2.00 -14.39 11.66
N PHE A 245 -2.54 -13.68 12.65
CA PHE A 245 -2.80 -14.27 13.95
C PHE A 245 -4.00 -15.21 13.84
N GLU A 246 -3.98 -16.31 14.57
CA GLU A 246 -5.13 -17.23 14.66
C GLU A 246 -6.29 -16.62 15.43
#